data_b4f8f4bd823488757f0990c62049bcfe
#
_entry.id   b4f8f4bd823488757f0990c62049bcfe
#
_cell.length_a   1.000
_cell.length_b   1.000
_cell.length_c   1.000
_cell.angle_alpha   90.00
_cell.angle_beta   90.00
_cell.angle_gamma   90.00
#
_symmetry.space_group_name_H-M   'P 1'
#
loop_
_entity.id
_entity.type
_entity.pdbx_description
1 polymer ?
#
loop_
_entity_poly.entity_id
_entity_poly.type
_entity_poly.pdbx_seq_one_letter_code
_entity_poly.pdbx_strand_id
1 'polypeptide(L)'
;EAFQKDRAELAGGQALVSISPEAALAEFKVLMEQLSASLREPFLFGETPCIADFSVYHCLWFVAGNAANARLLDPWPIVQAFVERMQAFQTSPWEDLSAESALEIGKAAEPRLSRKGQRIDAGLANDLTAGTVVAVTPNDYGRIPVTGALQSWTQHAIVIEREDPVAGTVAVHFPSIGFEVSRA
;
A
#
# COMPACT_ATOMS: atom_id res chain seq x y z
N GLU A 1 -16.66 10.37 13.64
CA GLU A 1 -17.72 10.32 12.59
C GLU A 1 -17.13 10.44 11.18
N ALA A 2 -16.30 11.46 10.87
CA ALA A 2 -15.72 11.66 9.53
C ALA A 2 -14.89 10.46 9.04
N PHE A 3 -14.04 9.90 9.88
CA PHE A 3 -13.22 8.72 9.57
C PHE A 3 -14.07 7.49 9.25
N GLN A 4 -15.14 7.25 10.02
CA GLN A 4 -16.03 6.11 9.78
C GLN A 4 -16.82 6.26 8.48
N LYS A 5 -17.22 7.49 8.15
CA LYS A 5 -17.89 7.80 6.89
C LYS A 5 -16.97 7.55 5.70
N ASP A 6 -15.74 8.05 5.77
CA ASP A 6 -14.70 7.84 4.76
C ASP A 6 -14.42 6.34 4.52
N ARG A 7 -14.32 5.54 5.60
CA ARG A 7 -14.14 4.09 5.49
C ARG A 7 -15.34 3.38 4.87
N ALA A 8 -16.55 3.81 5.19
CA ALA A 8 -17.77 3.25 4.60
C ALA A 8 -17.88 3.57 3.09
N GLU A 9 -17.51 4.79 2.71
CA GLU A 9 -17.45 5.21 1.29
C GLU A 9 -16.40 4.41 0.52
N LEU A 10 -15.21 4.20 1.09
CA LEU A 10 -14.14 3.40 0.52
C LEU A 10 -14.56 1.92 0.33
N ALA A 11 -15.36 1.39 1.25
CA ALA A 11 -15.91 0.04 1.15
C ALA A 11 -16.95 -0.11 0.01
N GLY A 12 -17.46 1.01 -0.55
CA GLY A 12 -18.40 0.99 -1.68
C GLY A 12 -19.69 0.24 -1.39
N GLY A 13 -20.14 0.21 -0.13
CA GLY A 13 -21.31 -0.54 0.31
C GLY A 13 -21.11 -2.04 0.45
N GLN A 14 -19.90 -2.55 0.22
CA GLN A 14 -19.58 -3.95 0.54
C GLN A 14 -19.41 -4.11 2.06
N ALA A 15 -19.98 -5.17 2.61
CA ALA A 15 -19.73 -5.54 4.01
C ALA A 15 -18.24 -5.95 4.12
N LEU A 16 -17.45 -5.12 4.78
CA LEU A 16 -16.12 -5.55 5.19
C LEU A 16 -16.28 -6.74 6.13
N VAL A 17 -15.56 -7.83 5.84
CA VAL A 17 -15.51 -8.96 6.76
C VAL A 17 -14.96 -8.45 8.08
N SER A 18 -15.81 -8.39 9.09
CA SER A 18 -15.42 -7.97 10.45
C SER A 18 -15.67 -9.12 11.41
N ILE A 19 -14.73 -9.33 12.29
CA ILE A 19 -14.87 -10.23 13.43
C ILE A 19 -15.29 -9.41 14.67
N SER A 20 -15.90 -10.05 15.66
CA SER A 20 -16.25 -9.35 16.90
C SER A 20 -14.99 -8.83 17.62
N PRO A 21 -15.06 -7.76 18.40
CA PRO A 21 -13.93 -7.26 19.19
C PRO A 21 -13.31 -8.33 20.10
N GLU A 22 -14.13 -9.20 20.67
CA GLU A 22 -13.69 -10.30 21.54
C GLU A 22 -12.89 -11.34 20.75
N ALA A 23 -13.36 -11.71 19.56
CA ALA A 23 -12.64 -12.63 18.67
C ALA A 23 -11.33 -12.00 18.19
N ALA A 24 -11.34 -10.73 17.78
CA ALA A 24 -10.15 -10.00 17.39
C ALA A 24 -9.09 -9.95 18.51
N LEU A 25 -9.52 -9.71 19.75
CA LEU A 25 -8.62 -9.71 20.90
C LEU A 25 -8.06 -11.10 21.19
N ALA A 26 -8.86 -12.16 21.03
CA ALA A 26 -8.39 -13.52 21.22
C ALA A 26 -7.32 -13.90 20.17
N GLU A 27 -7.58 -13.61 18.90
CA GLU A 27 -6.61 -13.85 17.81
C GLU A 27 -5.35 -13.03 18.00
N PHE A 28 -5.48 -11.75 18.40
CA PHE A 28 -4.33 -10.90 18.70
C PHE A 28 -3.43 -11.49 19.79
N LYS A 29 -4.01 -12.01 20.87
CA LYS A 29 -3.24 -12.67 21.94
C LYS A 29 -2.47 -13.88 21.44
N VAL A 30 -3.12 -14.75 20.67
CA VAL A 30 -2.45 -15.92 20.06
C VAL A 30 -1.29 -15.48 19.16
N LEU A 31 -1.51 -14.45 18.33
CA LEU A 31 -0.46 -13.90 17.47
C LEU A 31 0.72 -13.35 18.29
N MET A 32 0.47 -12.63 19.38
CA MET A 32 1.52 -12.09 20.24
C MET A 32 2.31 -13.18 20.97
N GLU A 33 1.65 -14.26 21.40
CA GLU A 33 2.32 -15.43 21.97
C GLU A 33 3.25 -16.10 20.96
N GLN A 34 2.77 -16.32 19.73
CA GLN A 34 3.57 -16.90 18.65
C GLN A 34 4.75 -16.00 18.27
N LEU A 35 4.52 -14.71 18.14
CA LEU A 35 5.56 -13.73 17.84
C LEU A 35 6.62 -13.70 18.96
N SER A 36 6.19 -13.64 20.21
CA SER A 36 7.09 -13.68 21.36
C SER A 36 7.96 -14.95 21.38
N ALA A 37 7.38 -16.10 21.04
CA ALA A 37 8.11 -17.36 20.96
C ALA A 37 9.09 -17.42 19.75
N SER A 38 8.81 -16.68 18.69
CA SER A 38 9.64 -16.61 17.48
C SER A 38 10.82 -15.65 17.62
N LEU A 39 10.71 -14.63 18.46
CA LEU A 39 11.75 -13.63 18.70
C LEU A 39 12.82 -14.18 19.68
N ARG A 40 13.57 -15.18 19.25
CA ARG A 40 14.68 -15.76 20.00
C ARG A 40 15.98 -14.97 19.85
N GLU A 41 16.10 -14.29 18.74
CA GLU A 41 17.17 -13.37 18.36
C GLU A 41 16.61 -11.94 18.30
N PRO A 42 17.44 -10.92 18.11
CA PRO A 42 16.97 -9.53 18.00
C PRO A 42 15.86 -9.30 16.98
N PHE A 43 15.87 -10.05 15.88
CA PHE A 43 14.89 -9.99 14.80
C PHE A 43 14.34 -11.39 14.47
N LEU A 44 13.29 -11.47 13.67
CA LEU A 44 12.57 -12.71 13.36
C LEU A 44 13.46 -13.83 12.80
N PHE A 45 14.49 -13.47 12.03
CA PHE A 45 15.37 -14.42 11.36
C PHE A 45 16.86 -14.21 11.70
N GLY A 46 17.19 -13.64 12.86
CA GLY A 46 18.56 -13.50 13.33
C GLY A 46 18.95 -12.12 13.82
N GLU A 47 20.23 -11.76 13.63
CA GLU A 47 20.83 -10.55 14.18
C GLU A 47 20.54 -9.28 13.36
N THR A 48 20.09 -9.40 12.12
CA THR A 48 19.80 -8.28 11.21
C THR A 48 18.36 -8.30 10.76
N PRO A 49 17.68 -7.12 10.66
CA PRO A 49 16.30 -7.07 10.22
C PRO A 49 16.15 -7.40 8.74
N CYS A 50 15.01 -7.99 8.41
CA CYS A 50 14.59 -8.26 7.03
C CYS A 50 13.19 -7.66 6.79
N ILE A 51 12.67 -7.82 5.58
CA ILE A 51 11.35 -7.28 5.19
C ILE A 51 10.20 -7.76 6.10
N ALA A 52 10.31 -8.98 6.66
CA ALA A 52 9.29 -9.51 7.56
C ALA A 52 9.23 -8.73 8.88
N ASP A 53 10.39 -8.29 9.41
CA ASP A 53 10.47 -7.49 10.62
C ASP A 53 9.76 -6.14 10.41
N PHE A 54 10.00 -5.47 9.30
CA PHE A 54 9.33 -4.21 8.95
C PHE A 54 7.82 -4.40 8.77
N SER A 55 7.40 -5.51 8.14
CA SER A 55 5.97 -5.81 7.93
C SER A 55 5.25 -6.04 9.26
N VAL A 56 5.84 -6.81 10.17
CA VAL A 56 5.28 -7.05 11.51
C VAL A 56 5.31 -5.77 12.33
N TYR A 57 6.44 -5.05 12.32
CA TYR A 57 6.58 -3.79 13.03
C TYR A 57 5.53 -2.76 12.61
N HIS A 58 5.22 -2.65 11.31
CA HIS A 58 4.21 -1.72 10.82
C HIS A 58 2.86 -1.91 11.51
N CYS A 59 2.40 -3.16 11.67
CA CYS A 59 1.16 -3.47 12.37
C CYS A 59 1.24 -3.15 13.86
N LEU A 60 2.34 -3.50 14.52
CA LEU A 60 2.55 -3.24 15.95
C LEU A 60 2.69 -1.74 16.25
N TRP A 61 3.37 -1.00 15.39
CA TRP A 61 3.47 0.45 15.47
C TRP A 61 2.08 1.12 15.44
N PHE A 62 1.20 0.64 14.57
CA PHE A 62 -0.18 1.14 14.50
C PHE A 62 -0.96 0.84 15.79
N VAL A 63 -0.79 -0.35 16.36
CA VAL A 63 -1.42 -0.72 17.66
C VAL A 63 -0.86 0.17 18.78
N ALA A 64 0.46 0.30 18.88
CA ALA A 64 1.13 1.09 19.92
C ALA A 64 0.82 2.60 19.81
N GLY A 65 0.69 3.12 18.59
CA GLY A 65 0.38 4.53 18.32
C GLY A 65 -1.07 4.92 18.62
N ASN A 66 -1.97 3.96 18.76
CA ASN A 66 -3.35 4.22 19.12
C ASN A 66 -3.52 4.16 20.66
N ALA A 67 -3.79 5.30 21.27
CA ALA A 67 -3.89 5.42 22.73
C ALA A 67 -4.89 4.42 23.39
N ALA A 68 -5.97 4.05 22.68
CA ALA A 68 -6.92 3.05 23.17
C ALA A 68 -6.35 1.62 23.20
N ASN A 69 -5.38 1.32 22.33
CA ASN A 69 -4.82 -0.01 22.12
C ASN A 69 -3.37 -0.17 22.64
N ALA A 70 -2.68 0.92 22.97
CA ALA A 70 -1.27 0.91 23.32
C ALA A 70 -0.92 -0.09 24.43
N ARG A 71 -1.81 -0.23 25.42
CA ARG A 71 -1.64 -1.17 26.55
C ARG A 71 -1.86 -2.64 26.18
N LEU A 72 -2.34 -2.95 24.97
CA LEU A 72 -2.49 -4.34 24.52
C LEU A 72 -1.16 -5.07 24.41
N LEU A 73 -0.04 -4.33 24.29
CA LEU A 73 1.31 -4.92 24.23
C LEU A 73 1.93 -5.14 25.61
N ASP A 74 1.37 -4.60 26.70
CA ASP A 74 1.95 -4.70 28.05
C ASP A 74 2.31 -6.13 28.49
N PRO A 75 1.52 -7.18 28.18
CA PRO A 75 1.81 -8.54 28.60
C PRO A 75 3.02 -9.18 27.88
N TRP A 76 3.54 -8.58 26.81
CA TRP A 76 4.60 -9.17 25.96
C TRP A 76 5.87 -8.31 25.88
N PRO A 77 6.72 -8.31 26.92
CA PRO A 77 7.92 -7.46 26.95
C PRO A 77 8.93 -7.76 25.84
N ILE A 78 8.98 -9.01 25.34
CA ILE A 78 9.83 -9.36 24.19
C ILE A 78 9.37 -8.66 22.92
N VAL A 79 8.06 -8.59 22.71
CA VAL A 79 7.47 -7.87 21.56
C VAL A 79 7.68 -6.37 21.70
N GLN A 80 7.52 -5.81 22.91
CA GLN A 80 7.80 -4.39 23.15
C GLN A 80 9.27 -4.04 22.84
N ALA A 81 10.21 -4.85 23.30
CA ALA A 81 11.63 -4.66 23.01
C ALA A 81 11.95 -4.79 21.50
N PHE A 82 11.23 -5.64 20.78
CA PHE A 82 11.30 -5.69 19.31
C PHE A 82 10.78 -4.40 18.67
N VAL A 83 9.63 -3.88 19.10
CA VAL A 83 9.08 -2.62 18.61
C VAL A 83 10.05 -1.46 18.84
N GLU A 84 10.66 -1.37 20.02
CA GLU A 84 11.67 -0.34 20.33
C GLU A 84 12.90 -0.44 19.42
N ARG A 85 13.41 -1.65 19.17
CA ARG A 85 14.55 -1.86 18.24
C ARG A 85 14.20 -1.45 16.83
N MET A 86 13.02 -1.81 16.34
CA MET A 86 12.57 -1.44 15.00
C MET A 86 12.36 0.08 14.87
N GLN A 87 11.88 0.73 15.92
CA GLN A 87 11.69 2.18 15.95
C GLN A 87 13.02 2.94 15.80
N ALA A 88 14.13 2.37 16.24
CA ALA A 88 15.45 2.99 16.10
C ALA A 88 15.90 3.15 14.65
N PHE A 89 15.32 2.44 13.69
CA PHE A 89 15.61 2.62 12.25
C PHE A 89 14.96 3.86 11.63
N GLN A 90 14.12 4.60 12.37
CA GLN A 90 13.47 5.83 11.88
C GLN A 90 14.37 7.06 11.86
N THR A 91 15.66 6.93 12.12
CA THR A 91 16.56 8.05 12.40
C THR A 91 17.37 8.56 11.23
N SER A 92 16.97 8.30 9.99
CA SER A 92 17.61 8.94 8.84
C SER A 92 17.29 10.42 8.79
N PRO A 93 18.29 11.31 8.61
CA PRO A 93 18.01 12.71 8.41
C PRO A 93 17.16 12.91 7.15
N TRP A 94 16.16 13.76 7.24
CA TRP A 94 15.32 14.16 6.10
C TRP A 94 15.26 15.69 6.04
N GLU A 95 14.96 16.19 4.86
CA GLU A 95 14.63 17.59 4.64
C GLU A 95 13.13 17.69 4.37
N ASP A 96 12.49 18.68 4.97
CA ASP A 96 11.07 18.93 4.72
C ASP A 96 10.88 19.48 3.30
N LEU A 97 9.98 18.89 2.55
CA LEU A 97 9.58 19.32 1.22
C LEU A 97 8.09 19.67 1.23
N SER A 98 7.72 20.88 0.83
CA SER A 98 6.31 21.23 0.71
C SER A 98 5.63 20.46 -0.43
N ALA A 99 4.30 20.29 -0.33
CA ALA A 99 3.54 19.63 -1.38
C ALA A 99 3.65 20.38 -2.72
N GLU A 100 3.66 21.70 -2.68
CA GLU A 100 3.83 22.56 -3.86
C GLU A 100 5.20 22.35 -4.51
N SER A 101 6.28 22.33 -3.71
CA SER A 101 7.63 22.08 -4.21
C SER A 101 7.76 20.67 -4.82
N ALA A 102 7.14 19.67 -4.21
CA ALA A 102 7.14 18.31 -4.75
C ALA A 102 6.42 18.24 -6.12
N LEU A 103 5.30 18.95 -6.27
CA LEU A 103 4.58 19.06 -7.54
C LEU A 103 5.40 19.78 -8.61
N GLU A 104 6.07 20.88 -8.27
CA GLU A 104 6.93 21.61 -9.21
C GLU A 104 8.12 20.74 -9.69
N ILE A 105 8.75 19.98 -8.80
CA ILE A 105 9.79 19.01 -9.16
C ILE A 105 9.22 17.94 -10.09
N GLY A 106 8.03 17.42 -9.79
CA GLY A 106 7.35 16.43 -10.62
C GLY A 106 7.04 16.97 -12.03
N LYS A 107 6.52 18.19 -12.14
CA LYS A 107 6.24 18.85 -13.42
C LYS A 107 7.48 19.14 -14.25
N ALA A 108 8.57 19.55 -13.60
CA ALA A 108 9.83 19.81 -14.25
C ALA A 108 10.59 18.55 -14.68
N ALA A 109 10.21 17.38 -14.18
CA ALA A 109 10.84 16.12 -14.54
C ALA A 109 10.47 15.72 -15.97
N GLU A 110 11.47 15.35 -16.76
CA GLU A 110 11.24 14.73 -18.06
C GLU A 110 10.37 13.47 -17.88
N PRO A 111 9.27 13.30 -18.65
CA PRO A 111 8.45 12.10 -18.58
C PRO A 111 9.30 10.86 -18.85
N ARG A 112 9.56 10.07 -17.84
CA ARG A 112 10.32 8.81 -17.97
C ARG A 112 9.43 7.68 -18.52
N LEU A 113 8.51 7.99 -19.41
CA LEU A 113 7.88 6.98 -20.25
C LEU A 113 8.95 6.44 -21.18
N SER A 114 9.63 5.40 -20.74
CA SER A 114 10.55 4.65 -21.56
C SER A 114 9.77 4.14 -22.78
N ARG A 115 9.94 4.78 -23.93
CA ARG A 115 9.39 4.28 -25.20
C ARG A 115 9.80 2.83 -25.48
N LYS A 116 10.86 2.33 -24.83
CA LYS A 116 11.29 0.93 -24.85
C LYS A 116 10.40 -0.03 -24.04
N GLY A 117 9.48 0.51 -23.22
CA GLY A 117 8.61 -0.28 -22.34
C GLY A 117 7.15 -0.36 -22.78
N GLN A 118 6.76 0.25 -23.91
CA GLN A 118 5.41 0.13 -24.44
C GLN A 118 5.21 -1.28 -25.01
N ARG A 119 4.61 -2.15 -24.21
CA ARG A 119 4.30 -3.52 -24.58
C ARG A 119 2.90 -3.87 -24.11
N ILE A 120 2.12 -4.38 -25.02
CA ILE A 120 0.81 -4.97 -24.70
C ILE A 120 0.91 -6.47 -25.04
N ASP A 121 0.84 -7.29 -24.01
CA ASP A 121 0.89 -8.74 -24.17
C ASP A 121 -0.43 -9.25 -24.79
N ALA A 122 -0.35 -9.86 -25.95
CA ALA A 122 -1.52 -10.24 -26.77
C ALA A 122 -2.54 -11.14 -26.06
N GLY A 123 -2.11 -11.90 -25.06
CA GLY A 123 -2.99 -12.74 -24.26
C GLY A 123 -3.80 -12.02 -23.17
N LEU A 124 -3.45 -10.76 -22.86
CA LEU A 124 -4.09 -9.98 -21.80
C LEU A 124 -5.11 -8.98 -22.35
N ALA A 125 -4.81 -8.40 -23.48
CA ALA A 125 -5.44 -7.17 -23.92
C ALA A 125 -6.66 -7.33 -24.83
N ASN A 126 -7.02 -8.56 -25.25
CA ASN A 126 -8.07 -8.79 -26.25
C ASN A 126 -7.94 -7.77 -27.41
N ASP A 127 -8.93 -6.88 -27.58
CA ASP A 127 -8.94 -5.88 -28.65
C ASP A 127 -8.36 -4.51 -28.22
N LEU A 128 -7.68 -4.43 -27.07
CA LEU A 128 -7.10 -3.18 -26.57
C LEU A 128 -5.69 -2.96 -27.14
N THR A 129 -5.45 -1.77 -27.65
CA THR A 129 -4.16 -1.36 -28.21
C THR A 129 -3.63 -0.13 -27.48
N ALA A 130 -2.36 0.19 -27.65
CA ALA A 130 -1.78 1.44 -27.12
C ALA A 130 -2.58 2.66 -27.63
N GLY A 131 -2.84 3.59 -26.75
CA GLY A 131 -3.67 4.78 -27.00
C GLY A 131 -5.17 4.56 -26.76
N THR A 132 -5.66 3.32 -26.61
CA THR A 132 -7.06 3.10 -26.24
C THR A 132 -7.35 3.69 -24.87
N VAL A 133 -8.42 4.47 -24.74
CA VAL A 133 -8.87 4.97 -23.43
C VAL A 133 -9.50 3.85 -22.64
N VAL A 134 -8.91 3.56 -21.48
CA VAL A 134 -9.31 2.48 -20.58
C VAL A 134 -9.57 2.99 -19.18
N ALA A 135 -10.34 2.23 -18.42
CA ALA A 135 -10.51 2.37 -16.99
C ALA A 135 -9.77 1.22 -16.28
N VAL A 136 -8.90 1.55 -15.34
CA VAL A 136 -8.20 0.59 -14.49
C VAL A 136 -8.82 0.66 -13.10
N THR A 137 -9.36 -0.45 -12.62
CA THR A 137 -10.16 -0.52 -11.40
C THR A 137 -9.60 -1.60 -10.46
N PRO A 138 -9.38 -1.30 -9.17
CA PRO A 138 -9.02 -2.34 -8.19
C PRO A 138 -10.15 -3.38 -8.08
N ASN A 139 -9.81 -4.65 -7.87
CA ASN A 139 -10.79 -5.73 -7.82
C ASN A 139 -11.16 -6.16 -6.39
N ASP A 140 -10.58 -5.51 -5.37
CA ASP A 140 -10.84 -5.76 -3.95
C ASP A 140 -11.81 -4.72 -3.36
N TYR A 141 -11.30 -3.61 -2.85
CA TYR A 141 -12.11 -2.54 -2.26
C TYR A 141 -11.71 -1.18 -2.85
N GLY A 142 -12.52 -0.13 -2.60
CA GLY A 142 -12.27 1.18 -3.18
C GLY A 142 -12.28 1.15 -4.70
N ARG A 143 -13.25 0.47 -5.30
CA ARG A 143 -13.37 0.21 -6.74
C ARG A 143 -13.65 1.47 -7.56
N ILE A 144 -12.77 2.46 -7.40
CA ILE A 144 -12.83 3.73 -8.12
C ILE A 144 -11.94 3.60 -9.36
N PRO A 145 -12.52 3.67 -10.58
CA PRO A 145 -11.75 3.55 -11.80
C PRO A 145 -10.83 4.76 -12.02
N VAL A 146 -9.62 4.49 -12.48
CA VAL A 146 -8.71 5.52 -12.98
C VAL A 146 -8.65 5.41 -14.50
N THR A 147 -9.05 6.48 -15.19
CA THR A 147 -9.16 6.50 -16.64
C THR A 147 -7.96 7.18 -17.30
N GLY A 148 -7.50 6.63 -18.41
CA GLY A 148 -6.40 7.18 -19.21
C GLY A 148 -6.13 6.39 -20.48
N ALA A 149 -5.22 6.89 -21.32
CA ALA A 149 -4.79 6.21 -22.53
C ALA A 149 -3.80 5.07 -22.20
N LEU A 150 -4.14 3.85 -22.58
CA LEU A 150 -3.30 2.66 -22.34
C LEU A 150 -1.94 2.84 -23.03
N GLN A 151 -0.86 2.71 -22.27
CA GLN A 151 0.51 2.79 -22.77
C GLN A 151 1.19 1.41 -22.79
N SER A 152 0.94 0.62 -21.77
CA SER A 152 1.52 -0.73 -21.63
C SER A 152 0.64 -1.62 -20.79
N TRP A 153 0.58 -2.90 -21.12
CA TRP A 153 -0.06 -3.93 -20.30
C TRP A 153 0.68 -5.25 -20.43
N THR A 154 1.35 -5.62 -19.35
CA THR A 154 2.12 -6.85 -19.24
C THR A 154 1.59 -7.67 -18.07
N GLN A 155 2.07 -8.90 -17.91
CA GLN A 155 1.74 -9.72 -16.73
C GLN A 155 2.13 -9.06 -15.38
N HIS A 156 3.00 -8.06 -15.39
CA HIS A 156 3.51 -7.40 -14.18
C HIS A 156 2.89 -6.03 -13.92
N ALA A 157 2.56 -5.29 -14.97
CA ALA A 157 2.14 -3.90 -14.82
C ALA A 157 1.18 -3.45 -15.94
N ILE A 158 0.28 -2.55 -15.56
CA ILE A 158 -0.57 -1.76 -16.45
C ILE A 158 -0.10 -0.31 -16.35
N VAL A 159 0.11 0.37 -17.47
CA VAL A 159 0.50 1.78 -17.50
C VAL A 159 -0.49 2.55 -18.37
N ILE A 160 -1.08 3.60 -17.81
CA ILE A 160 -1.92 4.54 -18.54
C ILE A 160 -1.34 5.93 -18.46
N GLU A 161 -1.59 6.75 -19.47
CA GLU A 161 -1.28 8.17 -19.49
C GLU A 161 -2.57 8.96 -19.31
N ARG A 162 -2.53 9.99 -18.48
CA ARG A 162 -3.66 10.89 -18.27
C ARG A 162 -3.22 12.31 -17.98
N GLU A 163 -4.10 13.26 -18.29
CA GLU A 163 -3.95 14.64 -17.83
C GLU A 163 -4.50 14.77 -16.41
N ASP A 164 -3.70 15.36 -15.55
CA ASP A 164 -4.08 15.72 -14.19
C ASP A 164 -4.09 17.25 -14.06
N PRO A 165 -5.13 17.86 -13.48
CA PRO A 165 -5.27 19.32 -13.42
C PRO A 165 -4.17 19.98 -12.57
N VAL A 166 -3.51 19.25 -11.69
CA VAL A 166 -2.46 19.77 -10.80
C VAL A 166 -1.07 19.36 -11.26
N ALA A 167 -0.89 18.10 -11.62
CA ALA A 167 0.42 17.53 -11.96
C ALA A 167 0.74 17.58 -13.46
N GLY A 168 -0.23 17.91 -14.34
CA GLY A 168 -0.07 17.85 -15.79
C GLY A 168 -0.17 16.44 -16.34
N THR A 169 0.50 16.13 -17.45
CA THR A 169 0.53 14.79 -18.02
C THR A 169 1.28 13.83 -17.12
N VAL A 170 0.61 12.79 -16.65
CA VAL A 170 1.18 11.76 -15.76
C VAL A 170 1.02 10.36 -16.34
N ALA A 171 2.02 9.52 -16.11
CA ALA A 171 1.93 8.08 -16.30
C ALA A 171 1.57 7.42 -14.97
N VAL A 172 0.44 6.73 -14.95
CA VAL A 172 -0.01 5.99 -13.77
C VAL A 172 0.31 4.51 -13.98
N HIS A 173 1.08 3.95 -13.03
CA HIS A 173 1.50 2.56 -13.05
C HIS A 173 0.71 1.77 -12.01
N PHE A 174 0.09 0.68 -12.44
CA PHE A 174 -0.61 -0.28 -11.58
C PHE A 174 0.09 -1.64 -11.66
N PRO A 175 0.14 -2.43 -10.58
CA PRO A 175 0.41 -3.85 -10.71
C PRO A 175 -0.71 -4.52 -11.52
N SER A 176 -0.39 -5.53 -12.34
CA SER A 176 -1.43 -6.27 -13.06
C SER A 176 -2.30 -7.12 -12.13
N ILE A 177 -1.70 -7.58 -11.01
CA ILE A 177 -2.42 -8.34 -9.99
C ILE A 177 -3.27 -7.37 -9.16
N GLY A 178 -4.54 -7.68 -8.97
CA GLY A 178 -5.45 -6.90 -8.15
C GLY A 178 -6.17 -5.77 -8.90
N PHE A 179 -6.00 -5.68 -10.22
CA PHE A 179 -6.67 -4.67 -11.05
C PHE A 179 -7.33 -5.27 -12.29
N GLU A 180 -8.43 -4.67 -12.68
CA GLU A 180 -9.18 -5.00 -13.90
C GLU A 180 -9.04 -3.84 -14.89
N VAL A 181 -8.95 -4.17 -16.18
CA VAL A 181 -8.89 -3.18 -17.25
C VAL A 181 -10.14 -3.34 -18.11
N SER A 182 -10.86 -2.26 -18.31
CA SER A 182 -12.01 -2.20 -19.22
C SER A 182 -11.88 -1.02 -20.18
N ARG A 183 -12.58 -1.06 -21.31
CA ARG A 183 -12.73 0.13 -22.16
C ARG A 183 -13.54 1.18 -21.40
N ALA A 184 -13.09 2.44 -21.40
CA ALA A 184 -13.77 3.54 -20.72
C ALA A 184 -14.97 4.04 -21.54
#